data_61de8d5a5a12080e0bbd2d728436bfc6
#
_entry.id   61de8d5a5a12080e0bbd2d728436bfc6
#
_cell.length_a   1.000
_cell.length_b   1.000
_cell.length_c   1.000
_cell.angle_alpha   90.00
_cell.angle_beta   90.00
_cell.angle_gamma   90.00
#
_symmetry.space_group_name_H-M   'P 1'
#
loop_
_entity.id
_entity.type
_entity.pdbx_description
1 polymer ?
#
loop_
_entity_poly.entity_id
_entity_poly.type
_entity_poly.pdbx_seq_one_letter_code
_entity_poly.pdbx_strand_id
1 'polypeptide(L)'
;MAKVKIRVIDAYIYRKTKDGIKYLILKRAKTKMYEHLWQGVAGKIEKGEQAWEAAIRELKEETGLDPLKIFVADHVSKFYETHGDRVNLVPVFGVEVASDVVLLSSEHSDFKWVDFDSACSYLVWKGQKKGIAVVNEMIISNDDRMKWSQIDLT
;
A
#
# COMPACT_ATOMS: atom_id res chain seq x y z
N MET A 1 -25.57 14.07 6.35
CA MET A 1 -25.08 14.11 4.96
C MET A 1 -23.66 13.62 4.88
N ALA A 2 -23.38 12.67 4.02
CA ALA A 2 -22.05 12.10 3.84
C ALA A 2 -21.01 13.18 3.45
N LYS A 3 -19.81 13.04 3.96
CA LYS A 3 -18.68 13.95 3.66
C LYS A 3 -17.57 13.18 2.97
N VAL A 4 -16.81 13.89 2.14
CA VAL A 4 -15.59 13.35 1.53
C VAL A 4 -14.42 13.61 2.48
N LYS A 5 -13.61 12.57 2.73
CA LYS A 5 -12.44 12.65 3.61
C LYS A 5 -11.24 11.99 2.96
N ILE A 6 -10.07 12.55 3.23
CA ILE A 6 -8.79 11.96 2.86
C ILE A 6 -8.04 11.70 4.18
N ARG A 7 -8.10 10.45 4.66
CA ARG A 7 -7.65 10.11 6.02
C ARG A 7 -6.59 9.02 6.06
N VAL A 8 -6.59 8.15 5.05
CA VAL A 8 -5.76 6.95 5.03
C VAL A 8 -5.05 6.84 3.69
N ILE A 9 -3.98 6.08 3.66
CA ILE A 9 -3.24 5.75 2.45
C ILE A 9 -3.17 4.23 2.27
N ASP A 10 -2.94 3.81 1.03
CA ASP A 10 -2.52 2.45 0.69
C ASP A 10 -1.16 2.51 0.01
N ALA A 11 -0.29 1.60 0.37
CA ALA A 11 1.02 1.46 -0.27
C ALA A 11 1.25 0.00 -0.61
N TYR A 12 1.59 -0.25 -1.88
CA TYR A 12 1.94 -1.59 -2.35
C TYR A 12 3.44 -1.69 -2.45
N ILE A 13 4.01 -2.58 -1.63
CA ILE A 13 5.44 -2.72 -1.43
C ILE A 13 5.95 -3.83 -2.33
N TYR A 14 7.01 -3.57 -3.08
CA TYR A 14 7.55 -4.54 -4.01
C TYR A 14 9.07 -4.61 -3.98
N ARG A 15 9.58 -5.74 -4.43
CA ARG A 15 11.00 -5.97 -4.66
C ARG A 15 11.20 -6.48 -6.08
N LYS A 16 12.26 -6.05 -6.70
CA LYS A 16 12.70 -6.59 -7.98
C LYS A 16 13.68 -7.73 -7.69
N THR A 17 13.33 -8.94 -8.09
CA THR A 17 14.16 -10.13 -7.91
C THR A 17 14.53 -10.73 -9.27
N LYS A 18 15.46 -11.66 -9.29
CA LYS A 18 15.80 -12.38 -10.52
C LYS A 18 14.62 -13.22 -11.06
N ASP A 19 13.65 -13.55 -10.20
CA ASP A 19 12.44 -14.30 -10.57
C ASP A 19 11.25 -13.38 -10.84
N GLY A 20 11.48 -12.07 -10.98
CA GLY A 20 10.45 -11.09 -11.24
C GLY A 20 10.14 -10.22 -10.04
N ILE A 21 9.02 -9.49 -10.15
CA ILE A 21 8.57 -8.56 -9.10
C ILE A 21 7.80 -9.34 -8.05
N LYS A 22 8.14 -9.12 -6.79
CA LYS A 22 7.44 -9.70 -5.64
C LYS A 22 6.78 -8.60 -4.83
N TYR A 23 5.54 -8.82 -4.43
CA TYR A 23 4.77 -7.90 -3.62
C TYR A 23 4.64 -8.42 -2.20
N LEU A 24 4.73 -7.50 -1.24
CA LEU A 24 4.52 -7.81 0.16
C LEU A 24 3.03 -7.70 0.49
N ILE A 25 2.48 -8.75 1.05
CA ILE A 25 1.12 -8.72 1.62
C ILE A 25 1.20 -9.08 3.10
N LEU A 26 0.36 -8.42 3.89
CA LEU A 26 0.32 -8.50 5.33
C LEU A 26 -1.04 -9.00 5.78
N LYS A 27 -1.06 -9.95 6.71
CA LYS A 27 -2.31 -10.49 7.26
C LYS A 27 -2.67 -9.76 8.54
N ARG A 28 -3.87 -9.19 8.61
CA ARG A 28 -4.33 -8.47 9.80
C ARG A 28 -4.43 -9.41 11.00
N ALA A 29 -4.01 -8.90 12.15
CA ALA A 29 -4.01 -9.65 13.39
C ALA A 29 -5.44 -9.95 13.87
N LYS A 30 -5.59 -11.00 14.64
CA LYS A 30 -6.86 -11.49 15.19
C LYS A 30 -7.63 -10.43 15.98
N THR A 31 -6.92 -9.50 16.63
CA THR A 31 -7.52 -8.47 17.47
C THR A 31 -7.96 -7.21 16.73
N LYS A 32 -7.76 -7.17 15.41
CA LYS A 32 -8.07 -6.00 14.59
C LYS A 32 -9.36 -6.21 13.81
N MET A 33 -10.02 -5.09 13.46
CA MET A 33 -11.16 -5.12 12.53
C MET A 33 -10.71 -5.78 11.21
N TYR A 34 -11.59 -6.57 10.60
CA TYR A 34 -11.26 -7.37 9.42
C TYR A 34 -10.09 -8.34 9.70
N GLU A 35 -10.13 -9.01 10.86
CA GLU A 35 -9.10 -9.99 11.22
C GLU A 35 -8.87 -11.03 10.10
N HIS A 36 -7.62 -11.46 9.96
CA HIS A 36 -7.19 -12.44 8.94
C HIS A 36 -7.30 -11.95 7.50
N LEU A 37 -7.68 -10.70 7.25
CA LEU A 37 -7.69 -10.13 5.92
C LEU A 37 -6.27 -9.79 5.48
N TRP A 38 -5.92 -10.15 4.25
CA TRP A 38 -4.64 -9.76 3.65
C TRP A 38 -4.74 -8.39 3.00
N GLN A 39 -3.69 -7.59 3.12
CA GLN A 39 -3.65 -6.23 2.60
C GLN A 39 -2.21 -5.80 2.30
N GLY A 40 -2.05 -4.66 1.62
CA GLY A 40 -0.77 -3.97 1.54
C GLY A 40 -0.49 -3.20 2.84
N VAL A 41 0.46 -2.29 2.80
CA VAL A 41 0.69 -1.35 3.89
C VAL A 41 -0.39 -0.28 3.81
N ALA A 42 -1.04 0.00 4.93
CA ALA A 42 -2.12 0.98 5.01
C ALA A 42 -2.09 1.66 6.37
N GLY A 43 -2.57 2.88 6.42
CA GLY A 43 -2.66 3.57 7.71
C GLY A 43 -3.16 4.99 7.58
N LYS A 44 -3.33 5.63 8.72
CA LYS A 44 -3.86 6.98 8.82
C LYS A 44 -2.78 8.03 8.57
N ILE A 45 -3.20 9.11 7.90
CA ILE A 45 -2.37 10.30 7.74
C ILE A 45 -2.44 11.09 9.05
N GLU A 46 -1.31 11.38 9.65
CA GLU A 46 -1.24 12.14 10.90
C GLU A 46 -1.28 13.63 10.62
N LYS A 47 -1.65 14.42 11.64
CA LYS A 47 -1.72 15.87 11.53
C LYS A 47 -0.35 16.43 11.15
N GLY A 48 -0.33 17.29 10.11
CA GLY A 48 0.89 17.91 9.62
C GLY A 48 1.72 17.02 8.69
N GLU A 49 1.27 15.80 8.45
CA GLU A 49 1.96 14.84 7.61
C GLU A 49 1.39 14.86 6.19
N GLN A 50 2.25 14.80 5.19
CA GLN A 50 1.81 14.58 3.82
C GLN A 50 1.47 13.10 3.61
N ALA A 51 0.59 12.81 2.65
CA ALA A 51 0.16 11.43 2.41
C ALA A 51 1.33 10.49 2.10
N TRP A 52 2.30 10.93 1.27
CA TRP A 52 3.46 10.10 0.95
C TRP A 52 4.38 9.88 2.16
N GLU A 53 4.46 10.85 3.07
CA GLU A 53 5.20 10.70 4.33
C GLU A 53 4.55 9.64 5.22
N ALA A 54 3.20 9.63 5.26
CA ALA A 54 2.45 8.61 5.99
C ALA A 54 2.76 7.21 5.43
N ALA A 55 2.86 7.07 4.12
CA ALA A 55 3.20 5.79 3.49
C ALA A 55 4.57 5.28 3.96
N ILE A 56 5.57 6.15 4.02
CA ILE A 56 6.91 5.79 4.48
C ILE A 56 6.92 5.44 5.97
N ARG A 57 6.23 6.24 6.79
CA ARG A 57 6.13 6.00 8.22
C ARG A 57 5.43 4.66 8.51
N GLU A 58 4.30 4.40 7.86
CA GLU A 58 3.57 3.15 8.03
C GLU A 58 4.38 1.94 7.55
N LEU A 59 5.11 2.08 6.45
CA LEU A 59 6.04 1.04 6.00
C LEU A 59 7.02 0.68 7.10
N LYS A 60 7.64 1.68 7.71
CA LYS A 60 8.62 1.46 8.78
C LYS A 60 7.97 0.83 10.01
N GLU A 61 6.83 1.33 10.45
CA GLU A 61 6.12 0.83 11.62
C GLU A 61 5.62 -0.59 11.43
N GLU A 62 5.05 -0.90 10.27
CA GLU A 62 4.42 -2.20 10.02
C GLU A 62 5.41 -3.29 9.60
N THR A 63 6.56 -2.94 9.03
CA THR A 63 7.48 -3.91 8.42
C THR A 63 8.95 -3.76 8.80
N GLY A 64 9.34 -2.62 9.34
CA GLY A 64 10.74 -2.31 9.58
C GLY A 64 11.54 -1.93 8.33
N LEU A 65 10.91 -1.91 7.17
CA LEU A 65 11.59 -1.64 5.89
C LEU A 65 11.70 -0.15 5.60
N ASP A 66 12.70 0.20 4.80
CA ASP A 66 12.93 1.54 4.29
C ASP A 66 12.77 1.56 2.76
N PRO A 67 12.25 2.67 2.20
CA PRO A 67 12.04 2.75 0.76
C PRO A 67 13.34 2.99 0.00
N LEU A 68 13.53 2.27 -1.11
CA LEU A 68 14.50 2.64 -2.15
C LEU A 68 13.91 3.70 -3.06
N LYS A 69 12.61 3.55 -3.34
CA LYS A 69 11.89 4.37 -4.31
C LYS A 69 10.42 4.39 -3.92
N ILE A 70 9.79 5.54 -4.08
CA ILE A 70 8.35 5.68 -3.88
C ILE A 70 7.78 6.49 -5.04
N PHE A 71 6.63 6.08 -5.57
CA PHE A 71 5.92 6.82 -6.60
C PHE A 71 4.43 6.83 -6.32
N VAL A 72 3.77 7.86 -6.85
CA VAL A 72 2.31 7.99 -6.75
C VAL A 72 1.68 7.14 -7.83
N ALA A 73 0.79 6.23 -7.46
CA ALA A 73 0.04 5.45 -8.44
C ALA A 73 -0.93 6.34 -9.20
N ASP A 74 -1.11 6.06 -10.49
CA ASP A 74 -2.10 6.72 -11.34
C ASP A 74 -3.51 6.24 -10.99
N HIS A 75 -3.87 6.38 -9.72
CA HIS A 75 -5.12 5.88 -9.16
C HIS A 75 -5.33 6.40 -7.74
N VAL A 76 -6.57 6.77 -7.44
CA VAL A 76 -7.01 7.05 -6.07
C VAL A 76 -8.14 6.09 -5.77
N SER A 77 -8.02 5.30 -4.71
CA SER A 77 -9.09 4.41 -4.27
C SER A 77 -10.16 5.19 -3.50
N LYS A 78 -11.37 4.63 -3.46
CA LYS A 78 -12.48 5.27 -2.75
C LYS A 78 -13.40 4.21 -2.17
N PHE A 79 -13.98 4.51 -1.01
CA PHE A 79 -14.98 3.66 -0.41
C PHE A 79 -15.87 4.45 0.54
N TYR A 80 -17.14 4.00 0.67
CA TYR A 80 -18.06 4.57 1.62
C TYR A 80 -17.98 3.82 2.96
N GLU A 81 -17.94 4.57 4.03
CA GLU A 81 -17.86 4.03 5.39
C GLU A 81 -19.10 4.49 6.17
N THR A 82 -19.94 3.53 6.58
CA THR A 82 -21.16 3.83 7.33
C THR A 82 -20.85 4.41 8.70
N HIS A 83 -19.81 3.90 9.35
CA HIS A 83 -19.33 4.48 10.60
C HIS A 83 -18.72 5.83 10.30
N GLY A 84 -19.36 6.90 10.68
CA GLY A 84 -18.92 8.25 10.37
C GLY A 84 -19.57 8.85 9.12
N ASP A 85 -20.34 8.08 8.37
CA ASP A 85 -21.08 8.55 7.18
C ASP A 85 -20.18 9.37 6.26
N ARG A 86 -19.18 8.71 5.65
CA ARG A 86 -18.19 9.42 4.84
C ARG A 86 -17.73 8.59 3.65
N VAL A 87 -17.35 9.28 2.58
CA VAL A 87 -16.63 8.69 1.44
C VAL A 87 -15.15 9.00 1.64
N ASN A 88 -14.33 7.96 1.72
CA ASN A 88 -12.89 8.11 1.83
C ASN A 88 -12.27 8.08 0.45
N LEU A 89 -11.41 9.06 0.18
CA LEU A 89 -10.49 9.02 -0.95
C LEU A 89 -9.12 8.60 -0.42
N VAL A 90 -8.52 7.60 -1.04
CA VAL A 90 -7.30 6.96 -0.55
C VAL A 90 -6.18 7.12 -1.56
N PRO A 91 -5.18 7.97 -1.29
CA PRO A 91 -3.97 8.03 -2.12
C PRO A 91 -3.27 6.67 -2.12
N VAL A 92 -2.77 6.27 -3.29
CA VAL A 92 -2.13 4.97 -3.50
C VAL A 92 -0.70 5.17 -3.96
N PHE A 93 0.23 4.44 -3.35
CA PHE A 93 1.66 4.52 -3.65
C PHE A 93 2.22 3.16 -3.98
N GLY A 94 3.23 3.14 -4.86
CA GLY A 94 4.10 2.00 -5.05
C GLY A 94 5.44 2.27 -4.37
N VAL A 95 5.94 1.32 -3.61
CA VAL A 95 7.19 1.50 -2.85
C VAL A 95 8.12 0.31 -3.09
N GLU A 96 9.27 0.61 -3.67
CA GLU A 96 10.33 -0.39 -3.85
C GLU A 96 11.20 -0.47 -2.62
N VAL A 97 11.50 -1.69 -2.18
CA VAL A 97 12.42 -1.94 -1.06
C VAL A 97 13.52 -2.91 -1.50
N ALA A 98 14.67 -2.84 -0.81
CA ALA A 98 15.82 -3.70 -1.11
C ALA A 98 15.76 -5.02 -0.36
N SER A 99 15.30 -5.00 0.89
CA SER A 99 15.32 -6.17 1.79
C SER A 99 13.99 -6.90 1.78
N ASP A 100 14.04 -8.21 1.98
CA ASP A 100 12.86 -9.05 2.20
C ASP A 100 12.63 -9.34 3.68
N VAL A 101 13.47 -8.82 4.57
CA VAL A 101 13.38 -9.08 6.02
C VAL A 101 12.30 -8.18 6.62
N VAL A 102 11.20 -8.79 7.03
CA VAL A 102 10.04 -8.10 7.60
C VAL A 102 9.97 -8.34 9.10
N LEU A 103 9.85 -7.25 9.85
CA LEU A 103 9.63 -7.25 11.30
C LEU A 103 8.22 -6.72 11.55
N LEU A 104 7.28 -7.63 11.77
CA LEU A 104 5.87 -7.26 11.93
C LEU A 104 5.60 -6.52 13.24
N SER A 105 4.71 -5.51 13.16
CA SER A 105 4.11 -4.91 14.35
C SER A 105 2.98 -5.81 14.86
N SER A 106 2.37 -5.43 15.99
CA SER A 106 1.24 -6.16 16.56
C SER A 106 -0.04 -6.08 15.69
N GLU A 107 -0.07 -5.22 14.70
CA GLU A 107 -1.24 -5.07 13.81
C GLU A 107 -1.39 -6.21 12.81
N HIS A 108 -0.30 -6.93 12.54
CA HIS A 108 -0.29 -8.01 11.57
C HIS A 108 0.31 -9.28 12.17
N SER A 109 -0.24 -10.43 11.78
CA SER A 109 0.16 -11.75 12.31
C SER A 109 1.02 -12.55 11.34
N ASP A 110 1.06 -12.19 10.08
CA ASP A 110 1.81 -12.92 9.05
C ASP A 110 2.11 -12.00 7.87
N PHE A 111 3.05 -12.42 7.04
CA PHE A 111 3.39 -11.73 5.79
C PHE A 111 3.79 -12.73 4.73
N LYS A 112 3.67 -12.32 3.46
CA LYS A 112 4.15 -13.11 2.32
C LYS A 112 4.72 -12.17 1.26
N TRP A 113 5.76 -12.65 0.60
CA TRP A 113 6.25 -12.06 -0.65
C TRP A 113 5.74 -12.94 -1.79
N VAL A 114 4.89 -12.39 -2.64
CA VAL A 114 4.20 -13.15 -3.68
C VAL A 114 4.26 -12.42 -5.03
N ASP A 115 4.03 -13.16 -6.10
CA ASP A 115 3.91 -12.53 -7.42
C ASP A 115 2.59 -11.74 -7.52
N PHE A 116 2.45 -10.99 -8.61
CA PHE A 116 1.29 -10.13 -8.80
C PHE A 116 -0.04 -10.90 -8.79
N ASP A 117 -0.11 -12.01 -9.51
CA ASP A 117 -1.35 -12.79 -9.62
C ASP A 117 -1.77 -13.33 -8.25
N SER A 118 -0.82 -13.83 -7.49
CA SER A 118 -1.08 -14.30 -6.12
C SER A 118 -1.52 -13.16 -5.21
N ALA A 119 -0.87 -12.00 -5.29
CA ALA A 119 -1.28 -10.83 -4.51
C ALA A 119 -2.74 -10.47 -4.79
N CYS A 120 -3.13 -10.43 -6.07
CA CYS A 120 -4.52 -10.15 -6.46
C CYS A 120 -5.50 -11.17 -5.89
N SER A 121 -5.12 -12.44 -5.80
CA SER A 121 -6.00 -13.47 -5.25
C SER A 121 -6.16 -13.37 -3.73
N TYR A 122 -5.15 -12.89 -3.02
CA TYR A 122 -5.23 -12.68 -1.57
C TYR A 122 -6.01 -11.43 -1.18
N LEU A 123 -5.92 -10.36 -1.99
CA LEU A 123 -6.64 -9.11 -1.71
C LEU A 123 -8.14 -9.30 -2.00
N VAL A 124 -8.99 -8.81 -1.10
CA VAL A 124 -10.45 -9.02 -1.19
C VAL A 124 -11.16 -7.86 -1.86
N TRP A 125 -10.80 -6.64 -1.49
CA TRP A 125 -11.52 -5.45 -1.94
C TRP A 125 -11.12 -5.05 -3.35
N LYS A 126 -12.11 -4.70 -4.18
CA LYS A 126 -11.88 -4.27 -5.58
C LYS A 126 -10.94 -3.07 -5.65
N GLY A 127 -11.05 -2.13 -4.73
CA GLY A 127 -10.18 -0.96 -4.68
C GLY A 127 -8.71 -1.34 -4.50
N GLN A 128 -8.44 -2.33 -3.66
CA GLN A 128 -7.09 -2.83 -3.43
C GLN A 128 -6.56 -3.59 -4.65
N LYS A 129 -7.38 -4.46 -5.24
CA LYS A 129 -7.01 -5.18 -6.47
C LYS A 129 -6.68 -4.20 -7.59
N LYS A 130 -7.47 -3.16 -7.73
CA LYS A 130 -7.26 -2.13 -8.74
C LYS A 130 -6.02 -1.29 -8.45
N GLY A 131 -5.79 -0.95 -7.18
CA GLY A 131 -4.61 -0.19 -6.77
C GLY A 131 -3.31 -0.93 -7.08
N ILE A 132 -3.21 -2.19 -6.69
CA ILE A 132 -2.00 -2.97 -6.97
C ILE A 132 -1.83 -3.24 -8.47
N ALA A 133 -2.93 -3.37 -9.22
CA ALA A 133 -2.88 -3.55 -10.65
C ALA A 133 -2.29 -2.32 -11.36
N VAL A 134 -2.66 -1.13 -10.94
CA VAL A 134 -2.11 0.12 -11.48
C VAL A 134 -0.63 0.25 -11.13
N VAL A 135 -0.26 -0.05 -9.88
CA VAL A 135 1.15 -0.05 -9.46
C VAL A 135 1.97 -1.01 -10.33
N ASN A 136 1.49 -2.23 -10.50
CA ASN A 136 2.17 -3.25 -11.30
C ASN A 136 2.31 -2.82 -12.77
N GLU A 137 1.26 -2.27 -13.34
CA GLU A 137 1.28 -1.77 -14.73
C GLU A 137 2.30 -0.66 -14.90
N MET A 138 2.39 0.28 -13.95
CA MET A 138 3.37 1.36 -14.00
C MET A 138 4.81 0.85 -13.90
N ILE A 139 5.05 -0.16 -13.08
CA ILE A 139 6.39 -0.76 -12.95
C ILE A 139 6.79 -1.46 -14.25
N ILE A 140 5.89 -2.27 -14.81
CA ILE A 140 6.17 -3.06 -16.02
C ILE A 140 6.36 -2.18 -17.24
N SER A 141 5.45 -1.22 -17.46
CA SER A 141 5.54 -0.32 -18.62
C SER A 141 6.70 0.64 -18.51
N ASN A 142 7.05 1.04 -17.29
CA ASN A 142 8.15 1.97 -17.02
C ASN A 142 8.17 3.18 -17.98
N ASP A 143 6.97 3.73 -18.24
CA ASP A 143 6.79 4.86 -19.13
C ASP A 143 7.00 6.20 -18.38
N ASP A 144 6.68 7.31 -19.05
CA ASP A 144 6.88 8.65 -18.48
C ASP A 144 6.10 8.87 -17.18
N ARG A 145 4.98 8.16 -16.98
CA ARG A 145 4.23 8.28 -15.73
C ARG A 145 5.09 7.90 -14.52
N MET A 146 5.90 6.86 -14.63
CA MET A 146 6.80 6.45 -13.55
C MET A 146 7.78 7.57 -13.21
N LYS A 147 8.37 8.17 -14.23
CA LYS A 147 9.31 9.27 -14.08
C LYS A 147 8.68 10.49 -13.40
N TRP A 148 7.47 10.87 -13.85
CA TRP A 148 6.77 12.04 -13.32
C TRP A 148 6.16 11.82 -11.93
N SER A 149 5.87 10.58 -11.60
CA SER A 149 5.18 10.22 -10.34
C SER A 149 6.13 9.88 -9.21
N GLN A 150 7.42 9.74 -9.49
CA GLN A 150 8.41 9.40 -8.48
C GLN A 150 8.63 10.57 -7.52
N ILE A 151 8.62 10.25 -6.22
CA ILE A 151 8.84 11.23 -5.17
C ILE A 151 10.33 11.25 -4.82
N ASP A 152 10.91 12.44 -4.76
CA ASP A 152 12.31 12.63 -4.36
C ASP A 152 12.44 12.44 -2.85
N LEU A 153 13.28 11.49 -2.45
CA LEU A 153 13.53 11.17 -1.03
C LEU A 153 14.76 11.87 -0.45
N THR A 154 15.49 12.65 -1.27
CA THR A 154 16.71 13.34 -0.81
C THR A 154 16.46 14.71 -0.17
#